data_b4e52c9125652e8c4aa741d346c43d1e
#
_entry.id   b4e52c9125652e8c4aa741d346c43d1e
#
_cell.length_a   1.000
_cell.length_b   1.000
_cell.length_c   1.000
_cell.angle_alpha   90.00
_cell.angle_beta   90.00
_cell.angle_gamma   90.00
#
_symmetry.space_group_name_H-M   'P 1'
#
loop_
_entity.id
_entity.type
_entity.pdbx_description
1 polymer ?
#
loop_
_entity_poly.entity_id
_entity_poly.type
_entity_poly.pdbx_seq_one_letter_code
_entity_poly.pdbx_strand_id
1 'polypeptide(L)'
;MTSAAVAVTLAVWRRGSRRGPEAFALVTLVLAYTLVANVFERPDGIKIAALFIIAIVAVSLASRVRRLLELRHERIEPDEKARHFIDEASQGQEIHIIAHRRRSGNNPKEYARKLAEQQEYNRVPKRVPVLFLKIDVDDASEFEDVLEVRGVKVGAYRVLRAESAVVPNAIATFLLYLRDQTGKTPNCYFGWTEGNPFVYVVRYILFGEGDTAPVTHEVLREAEPDLEQRPNINVGGR
;
A
#
# COMPACT_ATOMS: atom_id res chain seq x y z
N MET A 1 -26.34 -20.30 8.98
CA MET A 1 -26.81 -21.19 10.06
C MET A 1 -25.77 -22.29 10.40
N THR A 2 -25.19 -23.00 9.45
CA THR A 2 -24.16 -24.03 9.70
C THR A 2 -22.92 -23.52 10.44
N SER A 3 -22.39 -22.34 10.12
CA SER A 3 -21.23 -21.73 10.82
C SER A 3 -21.52 -21.42 12.30
N ALA A 4 -22.71 -20.95 12.59
CA ALA A 4 -23.12 -20.72 13.97
C ALA A 4 -23.27 -22.05 14.76
N ALA A 5 -23.81 -23.08 14.12
CA ALA A 5 -23.92 -24.40 14.73
C ALA A 5 -22.56 -25.04 15.03
N VAL A 6 -21.58 -24.89 14.11
CA VAL A 6 -20.18 -25.33 14.33
C VAL A 6 -19.53 -24.54 15.46
N ALA A 7 -19.71 -23.23 15.51
CA ALA A 7 -19.14 -22.38 16.57
C ALA A 7 -19.71 -22.73 17.94
N VAL A 8 -21.03 -22.98 18.05
CA VAL A 8 -21.69 -23.37 19.27
C VAL A 8 -21.22 -24.80 19.72
N THR A 9 -21.11 -25.74 18.79
CA THR A 9 -20.61 -27.10 19.07
C THR A 9 -19.19 -27.06 19.64
N LEU A 10 -18.29 -26.25 19.01
CA LEU A 10 -16.93 -26.07 19.50
C LEU A 10 -16.86 -25.36 20.86
N ALA A 11 -17.72 -24.40 21.10
CA ALA A 11 -17.78 -23.66 22.37
C ALA A 11 -18.27 -24.54 23.51
N VAL A 12 -19.29 -25.41 23.26
CA VAL A 12 -19.84 -26.34 24.25
C VAL A 12 -18.82 -27.48 24.55
N TRP A 13 -18.09 -27.93 23.52
CA TRP A 13 -17.04 -28.94 23.69
C TRP A 13 -15.88 -28.44 24.55
N ARG A 14 -15.47 -27.14 24.32
CA ARG A 14 -14.44 -26.51 25.15
C ARG A 14 -14.86 -26.29 26.62
N ARG A 15 -16.15 -26.20 26.90
CA ARG A 15 -16.67 -26.00 28.27
C ARG A 15 -16.80 -27.30 29.09
N GLY A 16 -16.45 -28.46 28.53
CA GLY A 16 -16.37 -29.74 29.26
C GLY A 16 -17.72 -30.30 29.77
N SER A 17 -18.83 -29.83 29.20
CA SER A 17 -20.18 -30.35 29.58
C SER A 17 -20.40 -31.75 28.99
N ARG A 18 -20.60 -32.75 29.83
CA ARG A 18 -20.70 -34.16 29.41
C ARG A 18 -22.00 -34.58 28.70
N ARG A 19 -23.06 -33.77 28.68
CA ARG A 19 -24.38 -34.13 28.13
C ARG A 19 -24.90 -33.23 27.00
N GLY A 20 -24.18 -32.18 26.62
CA GLY A 20 -24.59 -31.23 25.59
C GLY A 20 -23.93 -31.40 24.23
N PRO A 21 -22.63 -31.80 24.14
CA PRO A 21 -21.90 -31.77 22.88
C PRO A 21 -22.44 -32.76 21.83
N GLU A 22 -22.96 -33.91 22.25
CA GLU A 22 -23.47 -34.96 21.33
C GLU A 22 -24.72 -34.48 20.58
N ALA A 23 -25.66 -33.82 21.25
CA ALA A 23 -26.86 -33.27 20.63
C ALA A 23 -26.52 -32.15 19.64
N PHE A 24 -25.59 -31.26 19.99
CA PHE A 24 -25.14 -30.20 19.09
C PHE A 24 -24.33 -30.72 17.90
N ALA A 25 -23.51 -31.77 18.12
CA ALA A 25 -22.79 -32.43 17.04
C ALA A 25 -23.77 -33.11 16.05
N LEU A 26 -24.83 -33.75 16.55
CA LEU A 26 -25.85 -34.36 15.71
C LEU A 26 -26.62 -33.32 14.89
N VAL A 27 -27.03 -32.21 15.51
CA VAL A 27 -27.68 -31.09 14.81
C VAL A 27 -26.75 -30.52 13.74
N THR A 28 -25.47 -30.32 14.06
CA THR A 28 -24.47 -29.80 13.10
C THR A 28 -24.31 -30.78 11.92
N LEU A 29 -24.26 -32.05 12.18
CA LEU A 29 -24.15 -33.10 11.14
C LEU A 29 -25.39 -33.13 10.24
N VAL A 30 -26.59 -33.05 10.81
CA VAL A 30 -27.85 -32.96 10.04
C VAL A 30 -27.88 -31.69 9.19
N LEU A 31 -27.47 -30.56 9.75
CA LEU A 31 -27.40 -29.29 8.98
C LEU A 31 -26.34 -29.36 7.88
N ALA A 32 -25.21 -30.00 8.12
CA ALA A 32 -24.19 -30.20 7.10
C ALA A 32 -24.67 -31.12 5.99
N TYR A 33 -25.34 -32.25 6.37
CA TYR A 33 -25.95 -33.16 5.39
C TYR A 33 -27.02 -32.45 4.54
N THR A 34 -27.96 -31.74 5.16
CA THR A 34 -28.99 -31.00 4.42
C THR A 34 -28.40 -29.91 3.52
N LEU A 35 -27.33 -29.27 3.93
CA LEU A 35 -26.60 -28.30 3.08
C LEU A 35 -26.05 -29.02 1.85
N VAL A 36 -25.33 -30.11 2.04
CA VAL A 36 -24.71 -30.89 0.95
C VAL A 36 -25.81 -31.48 0.03
N ALA A 37 -26.86 -32.08 0.58
CA ALA A 37 -27.99 -32.61 -0.21
C ALA A 37 -28.65 -31.49 -1.06
N ASN A 38 -28.89 -30.31 -0.47
CA ASN A 38 -29.49 -29.19 -1.17
C ASN A 38 -28.57 -28.66 -2.32
N VAL A 39 -27.24 -28.74 -2.12
CA VAL A 39 -26.25 -28.43 -3.15
C VAL A 39 -26.38 -29.35 -4.36
N PHE A 40 -26.56 -30.65 -4.14
CA PHE A 40 -26.69 -31.65 -5.22
C PHE A 40 -28.09 -31.68 -5.85
N GLU A 41 -29.13 -31.46 -5.08
CA GLU A 41 -30.51 -31.51 -5.57
C GLU A 41 -30.94 -30.23 -6.32
N ARG A 42 -30.34 -29.08 -5.96
CA ARG A 42 -30.71 -27.78 -6.56
C ARG A 42 -29.48 -27.01 -7.07
N PRO A 43 -28.82 -27.49 -8.14
CA PRO A 43 -27.62 -26.84 -8.69
C PRO A 43 -27.86 -25.41 -9.19
N ASP A 44 -29.10 -25.07 -9.59
CA ASP A 44 -29.43 -23.73 -10.06
C ASP A 44 -29.42 -22.68 -8.93
N GLY A 45 -29.79 -23.07 -7.72
CA GLY A 45 -29.67 -22.20 -6.54
C GLY A 45 -28.22 -21.82 -6.25
N ILE A 46 -27.29 -22.77 -6.46
CA ILE A 46 -25.85 -22.52 -6.27
C ILE A 46 -25.29 -21.61 -7.35
N LYS A 47 -25.67 -21.82 -8.61
CA LYS A 47 -25.26 -20.95 -9.72
C LYS A 47 -25.67 -19.50 -9.46
N ILE A 48 -26.92 -19.29 -9.02
CA ILE A 48 -27.41 -17.97 -8.67
C ILE A 48 -26.65 -17.39 -7.48
N ALA A 49 -26.48 -18.15 -6.41
CA ALA A 49 -25.72 -17.69 -5.24
C ALA A 49 -24.26 -17.38 -5.58
N ALA A 50 -23.59 -18.21 -6.38
CA ALA A 50 -22.23 -18.00 -6.84
C ALA A 50 -22.12 -16.72 -7.69
N LEU A 51 -23.09 -16.49 -8.60
CA LEU A 51 -23.14 -15.26 -9.41
C LEU A 51 -23.24 -14.01 -8.52
N PHE A 52 -24.12 -14.03 -7.51
CA PHE A 52 -24.25 -12.93 -6.56
C PHE A 52 -22.98 -12.71 -5.74
N ILE A 53 -22.35 -13.76 -5.26
CA ILE A 53 -21.09 -13.67 -4.50
C ILE A 53 -20.00 -13.06 -5.40
N ILE A 54 -19.85 -13.56 -6.63
CA ILE A 54 -18.87 -13.03 -7.59
C ILE A 54 -19.16 -11.55 -7.88
N ALA A 55 -20.41 -11.18 -8.11
CA ALA A 55 -20.79 -9.78 -8.36
C ALA A 55 -20.44 -8.87 -7.16
N ILE A 56 -20.79 -9.29 -5.94
CA ILE A 56 -20.48 -8.53 -4.71
C ILE A 56 -18.96 -8.39 -4.53
N VAL A 57 -18.22 -9.47 -4.71
CA VAL A 57 -16.75 -9.45 -4.60
C VAL A 57 -16.15 -8.56 -5.68
N ALA A 58 -16.61 -8.65 -6.92
CA ALA A 58 -16.13 -7.83 -8.03
C ALA A 58 -16.38 -6.33 -7.78
N VAL A 59 -17.59 -5.96 -7.36
CA VAL A 59 -17.94 -4.57 -7.02
C VAL A 59 -17.12 -4.08 -5.82
N SER A 60 -16.96 -4.90 -4.80
CA SER A 60 -16.15 -4.56 -3.62
C SER A 60 -14.68 -4.33 -3.98
N LEU A 61 -14.11 -5.21 -4.82
CA LEU A 61 -12.73 -5.06 -5.30
C LEU A 61 -12.60 -3.81 -6.19
N ALA A 62 -13.51 -3.59 -7.12
CA ALA A 62 -13.50 -2.41 -7.99
C ALA A 62 -13.56 -1.11 -7.17
N SER A 63 -14.45 -1.05 -6.17
CA SER A 63 -14.53 0.09 -5.25
C SER A 63 -13.25 0.29 -4.45
N ARG A 64 -12.60 -0.79 -4.01
CA ARG A 64 -11.34 -0.73 -3.27
C ARG A 64 -10.20 -0.23 -4.15
N VAL A 65 -10.08 -0.76 -5.38
CA VAL A 65 -9.10 -0.29 -6.37
C VAL A 65 -9.25 1.19 -6.65
N ARG A 66 -10.49 1.64 -6.94
CA ARG A 66 -10.77 3.05 -7.20
C ARG A 66 -10.32 3.94 -6.04
N ARG A 67 -10.64 3.56 -4.79
CA ARG A 67 -10.21 4.32 -3.61
C ARG A 67 -8.69 4.34 -3.40
N LEU A 68 -7.97 3.31 -3.85
CA LEU A 68 -6.50 3.28 -3.76
C LEU A 68 -5.84 4.19 -4.78
N LEU A 69 -6.46 4.36 -5.96
CA LEU A 69 -5.92 5.17 -7.05
C LEU A 69 -6.32 6.65 -6.94
N GLU A 70 -7.43 6.97 -6.30
CA GLU A 70 -7.85 8.35 -6.04
C GLU A 70 -6.85 9.06 -5.10
N LEU A 71 -6.33 10.23 -5.50
CA LEU A 71 -5.50 11.06 -4.64
C LEU A 71 -6.30 11.48 -3.39
N ARG A 72 -5.80 11.14 -2.21
CA ARG A 72 -6.52 11.36 -0.95
C ARG A 72 -6.06 12.59 -0.19
N HIS A 73 -4.80 12.98 -0.39
CA HIS A 73 -4.28 14.14 0.31
C HIS A 73 -4.45 15.36 -0.59
N GLU A 74 -5.28 16.28 -0.16
CA GLU A 74 -5.49 17.55 -0.88
C GLU A 74 -4.40 18.57 -0.57
N ARG A 75 -3.73 18.42 0.58
CA ARG A 75 -2.78 19.39 1.09
C ARG A 75 -1.53 18.74 1.68
N ILE A 76 -0.38 19.31 1.37
CA ILE A 76 0.92 18.91 1.95
C ILE A 76 1.46 20.06 2.77
N GLU A 77 1.84 19.76 4.01
CA GLU A 77 2.42 20.72 4.94
C GLU A 77 3.83 20.28 5.35
N PRO A 78 4.88 20.72 4.63
CA PRO A 78 6.24 20.47 5.03
C PRO A 78 6.65 21.39 6.18
N ASP A 79 7.37 20.85 7.17
CA ASP A 79 8.00 21.64 8.22
C ASP A 79 9.15 22.53 7.65
N GLU A 80 9.69 23.43 8.45
CA GLU A 80 10.77 24.33 8.01
C GLU A 80 12.01 23.59 7.51
N LYS A 81 12.34 22.45 8.13
CA LYS A 81 13.49 21.62 7.71
C LYS A 81 13.22 20.89 6.42
N ALA A 82 12.01 20.36 6.24
CA ALA A 82 11.61 19.73 4.98
C ALA A 82 11.63 20.75 3.83
N ARG A 83 11.10 21.95 4.05
CA ARG A 83 11.16 23.05 3.06
C ARG A 83 12.60 23.37 2.68
N HIS A 84 13.48 23.53 3.67
CA HIS A 84 14.89 23.80 3.41
C HIS A 84 15.56 22.68 2.59
N PHE A 85 15.24 21.40 2.89
CA PHE A 85 15.79 20.28 2.13
C PHE A 85 15.25 20.24 0.70
N ILE A 86 13.98 20.55 0.51
CA ILE A 86 13.35 20.66 -0.81
C ILE A 86 13.97 21.79 -1.61
N ASP A 87 14.13 22.98 -1.02
CA ASP A 87 14.73 24.14 -1.66
C ASP A 87 16.16 23.86 -2.09
N GLU A 88 16.96 23.23 -1.24
CA GLU A 88 18.33 22.86 -1.56
C GLU A 88 18.40 21.82 -2.70
N ALA A 89 17.50 20.83 -2.69
CA ALA A 89 17.42 19.85 -3.76
C ALA A 89 16.91 20.45 -5.08
N SER A 90 16.06 21.47 -5.00
CA SER A 90 15.50 22.15 -6.16
C SER A 90 16.50 23.06 -6.89
N GLN A 91 17.64 23.40 -6.27
CA GLN A 91 18.70 24.19 -6.93
C GLN A 91 19.38 23.42 -8.06
N GLY A 92 19.33 22.05 -8.05
CA GLY A 92 19.80 21.23 -9.15
C GLY A 92 18.93 21.33 -10.41
N GLN A 93 19.38 20.74 -11.51
CA GLN A 93 18.56 20.66 -12.74
C GLN A 93 17.37 19.70 -12.55
N GLU A 94 17.58 18.63 -11.83
CA GLU A 94 16.58 17.59 -11.55
C GLU A 94 16.48 17.35 -10.05
N ILE A 95 15.30 16.92 -9.59
CA ILE A 95 15.07 16.52 -8.20
C ILE A 95 15.12 15.01 -8.13
N HIS A 96 16.00 14.47 -7.30
CA HIS A 96 16.19 13.04 -7.11
C HIS A 96 15.69 12.61 -5.73
N ILE A 97 14.74 11.68 -5.71
CA ILE A 97 14.10 11.17 -4.50
C ILE A 97 14.29 9.66 -4.45
N ILE A 98 14.77 9.14 -3.32
CA ILE A 98 14.83 7.70 -3.08
C ILE A 98 13.74 7.32 -2.09
N ALA A 99 12.78 6.53 -2.55
CA ALA A 99 11.76 5.95 -1.68
C ALA A 99 12.40 4.90 -0.75
N HIS A 100 12.27 5.13 0.56
CA HIS A 100 12.87 4.27 1.57
C HIS A 100 11.82 3.38 2.22
N ARG A 101 12.13 2.07 2.38
CA ARG A 101 11.18 1.11 2.94
C ARG A 101 10.89 1.36 4.41
N ARG A 102 9.64 1.12 4.82
CA ARG A 102 9.10 1.25 6.17
C ARG A 102 9.92 0.53 7.26
N ARG A 103 10.46 -0.66 6.97
CA ARG A 103 11.19 -1.49 7.95
C ARG A 103 12.65 -1.09 8.19
N SER A 104 13.15 -0.12 7.46
CA SER A 104 14.51 0.36 7.61
C SER A 104 14.59 1.31 8.80
N GLY A 105 15.56 1.06 9.69
CA GLY A 105 15.86 1.92 10.84
C GLY A 105 16.43 3.28 10.42
N ASN A 106 16.81 4.10 11.42
CA ASN A 106 17.49 5.39 11.21
C ASN A 106 19.01 5.25 11.14
N ASN A 107 19.51 4.15 10.61
CA ASN A 107 20.96 3.90 10.55
C ASN A 107 21.55 4.57 9.31
N PRO A 108 22.51 5.52 9.44
CA PRO A 108 23.16 6.17 8.30
C PRO A 108 23.78 5.18 7.30
N LYS A 109 24.22 4.00 7.77
CA LYS A 109 24.77 2.96 6.89
C LYS A 109 23.75 2.39 5.91
N GLU A 110 22.48 2.32 6.29
CA GLU A 110 21.40 1.85 5.40
C GLU A 110 21.12 2.85 4.29
N TYR A 111 21.10 4.14 4.61
CA TYR A 111 20.96 5.21 3.62
C TYR A 111 22.15 5.24 2.66
N ALA A 112 23.40 5.06 3.18
CA ALA A 112 24.58 4.97 2.34
C ALA A 112 24.50 3.81 1.35
N ARG A 113 24.13 2.62 1.84
CA ARG A 113 23.96 1.43 1.00
C ARG A 113 22.89 1.66 -0.07
N LYS A 114 21.75 2.20 0.35
CA LYS A 114 20.64 2.46 -0.57
C LYS A 114 20.99 3.47 -1.66
N LEU A 115 21.72 4.53 -1.29
CA LEU A 115 22.22 5.51 -2.26
C LEU A 115 23.19 4.85 -3.25
N ALA A 116 24.14 4.06 -2.76
CA ALA A 116 25.10 3.36 -3.62
C ALA A 116 24.39 2.41 -4.59
N GLU A 117 23.42 1.63 -4.10
CA GLU A 117 22.58 0.76 -4.95
C GLU A 117 21.87 1.56 -6.05
N GLN A 118 21.23 2.68 -5.72
CA GLN A 118 20.52 3.49 -6.70
C GLN A 118 21.46 4.18 -7.70
N GLN A 119 22.65 4.55 -7.27
CA GLN A 119 23.69 5.08 -8.15
C GLN A 119 24.22 4.03 -9.13
N GLU A 120 24.30 2.77 -8.71
CA GLU A 120 24.74 1.67 -9.56
C GLU A 120 23.66 1.24 -10.58
N TYR A 121 22.43 1.02 -10.13
CA TYR A 121 21.37 0.47 -10.96
C TYR A 121 20.61 1.54 -11.78
N ASN A 122 20.28 2.66 -11.18
CA ASN A 122 19.52 3.74 -11.83
C ASN A 122 20.39 4.91 -12.28
N ARG A 123 21.72 4.79 -12.17
CA ARG A 123 22.67 5.82 -12.59
C ARG A 123 22.42 7.20 -11.98
N VAL A 124 21.91 7.24 -10.74
CA VAL A 124 21.73 8.50 -10.02
C VAL A 124 23.07 9.23 -9.95
N PRO A 125 23.16 10.52 -10.36
CA PRO A 125 24.41 11.24 -10.39
C PRO A 125 25.06 11.34 -8.99
N LYS A 126 26.40 11.15 -8.89
CA LYS A 126 27.11 11.10 -7.61
C LYS A 126 27.22 12.45 -6.89
N ARG A 127 27.00 13.56 -7.59
CA ARG A 127 27.25 14.92 -7.07
C ARG A 127 26.01 15.76 -6.96
N VAL A 128 24.83 15.17 -7.03
CA VAL A 128 23.54 15.86 -6.88
C VAL A 128 22.97 15.63 -5.48
N PRO A 129 22.28 16.62 -4.93
CA PRO A 129 21.54 16.42 -3.69
C PRO A 129 20.41 15.41 -3.91
N VAL A 130 20.38 14.38 -3.06
CA VAL A 130 19.34 13.34 -3.09
C VAL A 130 18.54 13.43 -1.82
N LEU A 131 17.23 13.41 -1.94
CA LEU A 131 16.30 13.32 -0.82
C LEU A 131 15.85 11.88 -0.62
N PHE A 132 15.75 11.46 0.63
CA PHE A 132 15.10 10.20 0.99
C PHE A 132 13.69 10.49 1.44
N LEU A 133 12.73 9.76 0.89
CA LEU A 133 11.33 9.84 1.30
C LEU A 133 10.96 8.55 2.05
N LYS A 134 10.60 8.69 3.32
CA LYS A 134 10.14 7.59 4.17
C LYS A 134 8.72 7.88 4.61
N ILE A 135 7.78 7.03 4.17
CA ILE A 135 6.39 7.10 4.61
C ILE A 135 6.12 5.93 5.54
N ASP A 136 5.81 6.24 6.78
CA ASP A 136 5.38 5.28 7.78
C ASP A 136 3.85 5.11 7.68
N VAL A 137 3.37 3.88 7.91
CA VAL A 137 1.92 3.61 7.87
C VAL A 137 1.33 3.98 9.20
N ASP A 138 0.38 4.88 9.17
CA ASP A 138 -0.46 5.22 10.31
C ASP A 138 -1.73 4.37 10.36
N ASP A 139 -2.35 4.30 11.54
CA ASP A 139 -3.60 3.58 11.72
C ASP A 139 -4.72 4.36 10.99
N ALA A 140 -5.49 3.67 10.17
CA ALA A 140 -6.49 4.24 9.26
C ALA A 140 -7.70 4.90 9.96
N SER A 141 -7.62 5.15 11.26
CA SER A 141 -8.69 5.73 12.07
C SER A 141 -8.84 7.26 11.93
N GLU A 142 -7.78 7.95 11.52
CA GLU A 142 -7.83 9.38 11.26
C GLU A 142 -7.61 9.64 9.77
N PHE A 143 -8.68 10.02 9.09
CA PHE A 143 -8.63 10.51 7.70
C PHE A 143 -8.13 11.95 7.72
N GLU A 144 -6.81 12.11 7.73
CA GLU A 144 -6.22 13.43 7.57
C GLU A 144 -6.12 13.74 6.08
N ASP A 145 -6.82 14.79 5.63
CA ASP A 145 -6.71 15.32 4.27
C ASP A 145 -5.36 16.03 4.04
N VAL A 146 -4.57 16.18 5.11
CA VAL A 146 -3.27 16.86 5.13
C VAL A 146 -2.15 15.85 5.34
N LEU A 147 -1.16 15.85 4.45
CA LEU A 147 0.07 15.08 4.60
C LEU A 147 1.15 15.95 5.26
N GLU A 148 1.39 15.76 6.55
CA GLU A 148 2.51 16.40 7.24
C GLU A 148 3.85 15.78 6.82
N VAL A 149 4.78 16.61 6.36
CA VAL A 149 6.12 16.16 5.94
C VAL A 149 7.17 16.79 6.84
N ARG A 150 7.93 15.95 7.56
CA ARG A 150 8.96 16.38 8.50
C ARG A 150 10.36 16.12 7.95
N GLY A 151 11.21 17.14 8.02
CA GLY A 151 12.62 17.05 7.63
C GLY A 151 13.50 16.49 8.75
N VAL A 152 14.15 15.36 8.54
CA VAL A 152 15.06 14.73 9.49
C VAL A 152 16.45 14.52 8.88
N LYS A 153 17.51 14.96 9.57
CA LYS A 153 18.88 14.70 9.14
C LYS A 153 19.38 13.40 9.79
N VAL A 154 19.77 12.42 8.96
CA VAL A 154 20.35 11.15 9.44
C VAL A 154 21.78 11.05 8.93
N GLY A 155 22.74 11.41 9.78
CA GLY A 155 24.14 11.59 9.36
C GLY A 155 24.26 12.70 8.31
N ALA A 156 24.75 12.33 7.12
CA ALA A 156 24.85 13.24 5.98
C ALA A 156 23.58 13.28 5.09
N TYR A 157 22.59 12.45 5.38
CA TYR A 157 21.43 12.24 4.52
C TYR A 157 20.24 13.11 4.95
N ARG A 158 19.54 13.67 3.98
CA ARG A 158 18.30 14.44 4.15
C ARG A 158 17.12 13.50 3.94
N VAL A 159 16.33 13.32 4.99
CA VAL A 159 15.21 12.38 5.01
C VAL A 159 13.93 13.18 5.24
N LEU A 160 12.99 13.01 4.35
CA LEU A 160 11.62 13.50 4.47
C LEU A 160 10.76 12.37 5.03
N ARG A 161 10.07 12.64 6.11
CA ARG A 161 9.19 11.67 6.77
C ARG A 161 7.76 12.16 6.76
N ALA A 162 6.88 11.24 6.46
CA ALA A 162 5.45 11.46 6.57
C ALA A 162 4.77 10.18 7.07
N GLU A 163 3.55 10.32 7.55
CA GLU A 163 2.69 9.23 7.98
C GLU A 163 1.45 9.20 7.10
N SER A 164 1.03 8.03 6.64
CA SER A 164 -0.17 7.89 5.82
C SER A 164 -0.69 6.46 5.84
N ALA A 165 -2.02 6.30 5.85
CA ALA A 165 -2.67 5.00 5.73
C ALA A 165 -2.41 4.31 4.38
N VAL A 166 -2.12 5.10 3.31
CA VAL A 166 -1.92 4.60 1.94
C VAL A 166 -0.60 5.14 1.38
N VAL A 167 0.49 4.43 1.64
CA VAL A 167 1.86 4.82 1.25
C VAL A 167 2.03 5.21 -0.22
N PRO A 168 1.56 4.42 -1.22
CA PRO A 168 1.73 4.78 -2.63
C PRO A 168 1.04 6.09 -3.00
N ASN A 169 -0.12 6.36 -2.42
CA ASN A 169 -0.89 7.57 -2.65
C ASN A 169 -0.16 8.79 -2.06
N ALA A 170 0.35 8.68 -0.84
CA ALA A 170 1.12 9.72 -0.20
C ALA A 170 2.42 10.04 -0.97
N ILE A 171 3.11 9.02 -1.51
CA ILE A 171 4.27 9.23 -2.38
C ILE A 171 3.86 9.99 -3.64
N ALA A 172 2.80 9.54 -4.32
CA ALA A 172 2.32 10.18 -5.55
C ALA A 172 1.95 11.64 -5.32
N THR A 173 1.15 11.91 -4.27
CA THR A 173 0.76 13.28 -3.89
C THR A 173 1.97 14.15 -3.60
N PHE A 174 2.96 13.62 -2.86
CA PHE A 174 4.18 14.36 -2.55
C PHE A 174 5.02 14.66 -3.80
N LEU A 175 5.11 13.74 -4.75
CA LEU A 175 5.83 13.96 -6.01
C LEU A 175 5.15 15.03 -6.87
N LEU A 176 3.82 15.02 -6.95
CA LEU A 176 3.05 16.05 -7.66
C LEU A 176 3.21 17.42 -6.97
N TYR A 177 3.14 17.46 -5.65
CA TYR A 177 3.41 18.68 -4.89
C TYR A 177 4.80 19.26 -5.19
N LEU A 178 5.85 18.44 -5.21
CA LEU A 178 7.19 18.89 -5.53
C LEU A 178 7.28 19.47 -6.93
N ARG A 179 6.67 18.82 -7.91
CA ARG A 179 6.58 19.34 -9.27
C ARG A 179 5.93 20.74 -9.28
N ASP A 180 4.78 20.86 -8.63
CA ASP A 180 4.00 22.10 -8.64
C ASP A 180 4.73 23.25 -7.91
N GLN A 181 5.44 22.93 -6.82
CA GLN A 181 6.21 23.92 -6.06
C GLN A 181 7.51 24.35 -6.77
N THR A 182 8.16 23.44 -7.47
CA THR A 182 9.50 23.69 -8.04
C THR A 182 9.49 23.91 -9.54
N GLY A 183 8.38 23.62 -10.23
CA GLY A 183 8.28 23.62 -11.69
C GLY A 183 9.14 22.54 -12.37
N LYS A 184 9.63 21.55 -11.61
CA LYS A 184 10.51 20.48 -12.10
C LYS A 184 9.88 19.11 -11.85
N THR A 185 9.90 18.26 -12.86
CA THR A 185 9.43 16.88 -12.76
C THR A 185 10.41 16.04 -11.93
N PRO A 186 10.04 15.55 -10.73
CA PRO A 186 10.96 14.79 -9.89
C PRO A 186 11.16 13.37 -10.40
N ASN A 187 12.36 12.84 -10.18
CA ASN A 187 12.73 11.45 -10.41
C ASN A 187 12.66 10.69 -9.08
N CYS A 188 11.76 9.73 -8.96
CA CYS A 188 11.63 8.89 -7.78
C CYS A 188 12.19 7.49 -8.03
N TYR A 189 13.06 7.03 -7.14
CA TYR A 189 13.76 5.76 -7.25
C TYR A 189 13.28 4.78 -6.19
N PHE A 190 12.84 3.62 -6.65
CA PHE A 190 12.41 2.52 -5.79
C PHE A 190 13.40 1.36 -5.87
N GLY A 191 13.54 0.60 -4.79
CA GLY A 191 14.23 -0.68 -4.83
C GLY A 191 13.44 -1.72 -5.59
N TRP A 192 14.14 -2.60 -6.29
CA TRP A 192 13.53 -3.74 -6.95
C TRP A 192 12.98 -4.74 -5.92
N THR A 193 11.78 -5.24 -6.17
CA THR A 193 11.22 -6.37 -5.43
C THR A 193 11.15 -7.55 -6.39
N GLU A 194 11.82 -8.66 -6.06
CA GLU A 194 11.81 -9.86 -6.92
C GLU A 194 10.40 -10.45 -6.99
N GLY A 195 9.85 -10.61 -8.19
CA GLY A 195 8.55 -11.23 -8.43
C GLY A 195 7.76 -10.60 -9.56
N ASN A 196 6.55 -11.11 -9.79
CA ASN A 196 5.65 -10.61 -10.82
C ASN A 196 4.96 -9.31 -10.35
N PRO A 197 5.12 -8.17 -11.03
CA PRO A 197 4.51 -6.89 -10.65
C PRO A 197 2.99 -6.98 -10.48
N PHE A 198 2.32 -7.77 -11.31
CA PHE A 198 0.87 -7.96 -11.24
C PHE A 198 0.44 -8.63 -9.92
N VAL A 199 1.20 -9.63 -9.47
CA VAL A 199 0.94 -10.30 -8.17
C VAL A 199 1.10 -9.33 -7.02
N TYR A 200 2.06 -8.41 -7.08
CA TYR A 200 2.25 -7.39 -6.06
C TYR A 200 1.12 -6.38 -6.01
N VAL A 201 0.62 -5.93 -7.16
CA VAL A 201 -0.56 -5.04 -7.23
C VAL A 201 -1.79 -5.73 -6.62
N VAL A 202 -2.05 -6.99 -7.00
CA VAL A 202 -3.17 -7.77 -6.45
C VAL A 202 -3.00 -7.97 -4.94
N ARG A 203 -1.79 -8.32 -4.50
CA ARG A 203 -1.49 -8.51 -3.07
C ARG A 203 -1.65 -7.21 -2.28
N TYR A 204 -1.22 -6.09 -2.85
CA TYR A 204 -1.42 -4.78 -2.24
C TYR A 204 -2.91 -4.44 -2.10
N ILE A 205 -3.72 -4.69 -3.14
CA ILE A 205 -5.17 -4.45 -3.13
C ILE A 205 -5.87 -5.33 -2.09
N LEU A 206 -5.49 -6.60 -1.98
CA LEU A 206 -6.14 -7.57 -1.09
C LEU A 206 -5.70 -7.45 0.37
N PHE A 207 -4.40 -7.27 0.61
CA PHE A 207 -3.79 -7.40 1.94
C PHE A 207 -3.12 -6.11 2.45
N GLY A 208 -3.01 -5.06 1.61
CA GLY A 208 -2.26 -3.84 1.95
C GLY A 208 -0.73 -4.05 1.99
N GLU A 209 -0.25 -5.22 1.55
CA GLU A 209 1.17 -5.58 1.52
C GLU A 209 1.60 -5.82 0.07
N GLY A 210 2.65 -5.13 -0.38
CA GLY A 210 3.16 -5.31 -1.73
C GLY A 210 4.22 -4.29 -2.11
N ASP A 211 4.57 -4.27 -3.38
CA ASP A 211 5.48 -3.27 -3.91
C ASP A 211 4.74 -1.94 -4.13
N THR A 212 5.30 -0.88 -3.57
CA THR A 212 4.70 0.46 -3.65
C THR A 212 4.89 1.10 -5.03
N ALA A 213 5.96 0.77 -5.74
CA ALA A 213 6.31 1.40 -7.02
C ALA A 213 5.24 1.26 -8.12
N PRO A 214 4.72 0.04 -8.43
CA PRO A 214 3.68 -0.12 -9.44
C PRO A 214 2.39 0.61 -9.10
N VAL A 215 2.00 0.61 -7.82
CA VAL A 215 0.78 1.29 -7.37
C VAL A 215 0.96 2.80 -7.42
N THR A 216 2.12 3.32 -6.99
CA THR A 216 2.45 4.76 -7.10
C THR A 216 2.44 5.21 -8.56
N HIS A 217 3.01 4.42 -9.47
CA HIS A 217 3.00 4.72 -10.91
C HIS A 217 1.57 4.82 -11.44
N GLU A 218 0.69 3.90 -11.03
CA GLU A 218 -0.69 3.89 -11.49
C GLU A 218 -1.49 5.09 -10.94
N VAL A 219 -1.28 5.45 -9.66
CA VAL A 219 -1.87 6.65 -9.06
C VAL A 219 -1.41 7.91 -9.82
N LEU A 220 -0.11 8.02 -10.13
CA LEU A 220 0.41 9.15 -10.91
C LEU A 220 -0.15 9.19 -12.32
N ARG A 221 -0.34 8.03 -12.97
CA ARG A 221 -0.92 7.94 -14.31
C ARG A 221 -2.36 8.42 -14.37
N GLU A 222 -3.13 8.13 -13.32
CA GLU A 222 -4.53 8.57 -13.21
C GLU A 222 -4.62 10.06 -12.87
N ALA A 223 -3.74 10.54 -11.97
CA ALA A 223 -3.74 11.92 -11.52
C ALA A 223 -3.15 12.90 -12.56
N GLU A 224 -2.12 12.46 -13.31
CA GLU A 224 -1.44 13.25 -14.34
C GLU A 224 -1.31 12.42 -15.62
N PRO A 225 -2.26 12.58 -16.55
CA PRO A 225 -2.22 11.89 -17.85
C PRO A 225 -1.07 12.35 -18.75
N ASP A 226 -0.63 13.61 -18.63
CA ASP A 226 0.46 14.14 -19.43
C ASP A 226 1.80 13.54 -19.00
N LEU A 227 2.47 12.86 -19.93
CA LEU A 227 3.75 12.20 -19.70
C LEU A 227 4.88 13.17 -19.38
N GLU A 228 4.85 14.37 -19.92
CA GLU A 228 5.89 15.38 -19.70
C GLU A 228 5.79 16.01 -18.30
N GLN A 229 4.59 16.05 -17.76
CA GLN A 229 4.31 16.61 -16.43
C GLN A 229 4.32 15.55 -15.33
N ARG A 230 4.27 14.27 -15.69
CA ARG A 230 4.20 13.18 -14.74
C ARG A 230 5.56 12.91 -14.08
N PRO A 231 5.63 12.85 -12.74
CA PRO A 231 6.84 12.42 -12.02
C PRO A 231 7.35 11.06 -12.50
N ASN A 232 8.66 10.94 -12.67
CA ASN A 232 9.29 9.73 -13.18
C ASN A 232 9.46 8.69 -12.06
N ILE A 233 9.02 7.46 -12.32
CA ILE A 233 9.20 6.33 -11.42
C ILE A 233 10.29 5.41 -12.01
N ASN A 234 11.38 5.28 -11.28
CA ASN A 234 12.51 4.44 -11.63
C ASN A 234 12.59 3.26 -10.63
N VAL A 235 12.66 2.05 -11.12
CA VAL A 235 12.75 0.85 -10.29
C VAL A 235 14.06 0.13 -10.57
N GLY A 236 14.88 -0.04 -9.54
CA GLY A 236 16.18 -0.72 -9.65
C GLY A 236 16.87 -0.84 -8.30
N GLY A 237 17.84 -1.78 -8.20
CA GLY A 237 18.52 -2.10 -6.95
C GLY A 237 17.66 -2.97 -6.02
N ARG A 238 18.30 -3.64 -5.04
CA ARG A 238 17.65 -4.52 -4.06
C ARG A 238 17.27 -3.79 -2.78
#